data_87740839e7438aab2c44ab6bbdc50236
#
_entry.id   87740839e7438aab2c44ab6bbdc50236
#
_cell.length_a   1.000
_cell.length_b   1.000
_cell.length_c   1.000
_cell.angle_alpha   90.00
_cell.angle_beta   90.00
_cell.angle_gamma   90.00
#
_symmetry.space_group_name_H-M   'P 1'
#
loop_
_entity.id
_entity.type
_entity.pdbx_description
1 polymer ?
#
loop_
_entity_poly.entity_id
_entity_poly.type
_entity_poly.pdbx_seq_one_letter_code
_entity_poly.pdbx_strand_id
1 'polypeptide(L)'
;MAESEIKFLPFQEAVKLVAAIQEEENVHDQDRRILTVYNHDERELCWFDFEEVLQEIGPGDKQEQRAAVENYILHHIPEWALDI
;
A
#
# COMPACT_ATOMS: atom_id res chain seq x y z
N MET A 1 -17.90 -12.47 15.66
CA MET A 1 -17.64 -12.30 15.38
C MET A 1 -16.96 -11.77 15.02
N ALA A 2 -16.86 -11.77 15.04
CA ALA A 2 -15.95 -11.27 14.90
C ALA A 2 -15.59 -10.49 13.98
N GLU A 3 -15.53 -9.94 14.00
CA GLU A 3 -15.26 -9.30 13.24
C GLU A 3 -14.07 -9.08 12.91
N SER A 4 -13.74 -9.16 12.13
CA SER A 4 -12.53 -9.05 11.47
C SER A 4 -12.18 -7.65 11.19
N GLU A 5 -11.87 -6.92 12.17
CA GLU A 5 -11.27 -5.64 11.97
C GLU A 5 -9.84 -5.85 11.56
N ILE A 6 -9.49 -5.36 10.38
CA ILE A 6 -8.10 -5.33 9.96
C ILE A 6 -7.41 -4.24 10.78
N LYS A 7 -6.40 -4.63 11.52
CA LYS A 7 -5.60 -3.67 12.26
C LYS A 7 -4.38 -3.29 11.43
N PHE A 8 -4.04 -2.02 11.47
CA PHE A 8 -2.91 -1.49 10.73
C PHE A 8 -1.75 -1.16 11.66
N LEU A 9 -0.54 -1.27 11.12
CA LEU A 9 0.66 -0.90 11.86
C LEU A 9 0.70 0.61 12.09
N PRO A 10 1.26 1.05 13.24
CA PRO A 10 1.57 2.47 13.38
C PRO A 10 2.48 2.93 12.25
N PHE A 11 2.32 4.18 11.84
CA PHE A 11 3.09 4.74 10.73
C PHE A 11 4.59 4.52 10.89
N GLN A 12 5.11 4.74 12.08
CA GLN A 12 6.54 4.60 12.35
C GLN A 12 7.05 3.17 12.13
N GLU A 13 6.20 2.19 12.45
CA GLU A 13 6.56 0.78 12.22
C GLU A 13 6.48 0.43 10.74
N ALA A 14 5.45 0.93 10.06
CA ALA A 14 5.31 0.69 8.63
C ALA A 14 6.49 1.25 7.85
N VAL A 15 6.95 2.43 8.20
CA VAL A 15 8.10 3.06 7.53
C VAL A 15 9.35 2.20 7.65
N LYS A 16 9.53 1.54 8.79
CA LYS A 16 10.68 0.66 8.98
C LYS A 16 10.56 -0.66 8.22
N LEU A 17 9.35 -1.16 8.09
CA LEU A 17 9.09 -2.45 7.44
C LEU A 17 9.14 -2.36 5.93
N VAL A 18 8.59 -1.30 5.37
CA VAL A 18 8.43 -1.16 3.92
C VAL A 18 9.73 -0.68 3.28
N ALA A 19 10.23 -1.45 2.32
CA ALA A 19 11.42 -1.06 1.57
C ALA A 19 11.08 -0.36 0.27
N ALA A 20 10.00 -0.78 -0.39
CA ALA A 20 9.61 -0.22 -1.68
C ALA A 20 8.12 -0.38 -1.93
N ILE A 21 7.57 0.55 -2.68
CA ILE A 21 6.20 0.48 -3.18
C ILE A 21 6.32 0.65 -4.69
N GLN A 22 5.86 -0.36 -5.46
CA GLN A 22 6.01 -0.36 -6.90
C GLN A 22 4.66 -0.41 -7.59
N GLU A 23 4.52 0.38 -8.65
CA GLU A 23 3.35 0.35 -9.50
C GLU A 23 3.53 -0.78 -10.51
N GLU A 24 2.58 -1.71 -10.53
CA GLU A 24 2.65 -2.89 -11.39
C GLU A 24 1.32 -3.09 -12.11
N GLU A 25 1.35 -3.84 -13.21
CA GLU A 25 0.13 -4.19 -13.90
C GLU A 25 -0.59 -5.30 -13.14
N ASN A 26 -1.93 -5.21 -13.09
CA ASN A 26 -2.72 -6.26 -12.51
C ASN A 26 -2.75 -7.45 -13.48
N VAL A 27 -2.32 -8.62 -13.01
CA VAL A 27 -2.23 -9.82 -13.83
C VAL A 27 -3.60 -10.25 -14.36
N HIS A 28 -4.65 -9.99 -13.60
CA HIS A 28 -6.01 -10.41 -13.95
C HIS A 28 -6.79 -9.36 -14.73
N ASP A 29 -6.30 -8.12 -14.77
CA ASP A 29 -6.98 -7.03 -15.47
C ASP A 29 -5.92 -6.05 -15.98
N GLN A 30 -5.62 -6.12 -17.26
CA GLN A 30 -4.55 -5.33 -17.87
C GLN A 30 -4.86 -3.84 -17.90
N ASP A 31 -6.13 -3.47 -17.73
CA ASP A 31 -6.52 -2.06 -17.72
C ASP A 31 -6.35 -1.43 -16.33
N ARG A 32 -5.97 -2.20 -15.34
CA ARG A 32 -5.82 -1.72 -13.98
C ARG A 32 -4.39 -1.89 -13.50
N ARG A 33 -4.00 -1.02 -12.60
CA ARG A 33 -2.68 -1.10 -11.98
C ARG A 33 -2.82 -1.34 -10.49
N ILE A 34 -1.81 -1.96 -9.92
CA ILE A 34 -1.73 -2.17 -8.48
C ILE A 34 -0.45 -1.55 -7.96
N LEU A 35 -0.46 -1.27 -6.65
CA LEU A 35 0.72 -0.81 -5.94
C LEU A 35 1.12 -1.94 -5.01
N THR A 36 2.26 -2.55 -5.29
CA THR A 36 2.77 -3.67 -4.51
C THR A 36 3.80 -3.18 -3.51
N VAL A 37 3.65 -3.61 -2.27
CA VAL A 37 4.52 -3.19 -1.17
C VAL A 37 5.50 -4.32 -0.87
N TYR A 38 6.80 -4.00 -0.85
CA TYR A 38 7.86 -4.96 -0.61
C TYR A 38 8.63 -4.63 0.66
N ASN A 39 9.10 -5.67 1.35
CA ASN A 39 9.96 -5.49 2.51
C ASN A 39 11.44 -5.48 2.08
N HIS A 40 12.35 -5.40 3.06
CA HIS A 40 13.79 -5.33 2.79
C HIS A 40 14.38 -6.64 2.27
N ASP A 41 13.65 -7.74 2.39
CA ASP A 41 14.04 -9.04 1.82
C ASP A 41 13.43 -9.26 0.44
N GLU A 42 12.86 -8.21 -0.16
CA GLU A 42 12.24 -8.24 -1.47
C GLU A 42 11.01 -9.14 -1.53
N ARG A 43 10.37 -9.35 -0.39
CA ARG A 43 9.13 -10.10 -0.32
C ARG A 43 7.93 -9.17 -0.39
N GLU A 44 6.90 -9.62 -1.10
CA GLU A 44 5.66 -8.88 -1.20
C GLU A 44 4.90 -8.95 0.12
N LEU A 45 4.58 -7.81 0.67
CA LEU A 45 3.82 -7.71 1.91
C LEU A 45 2.31 -7.64 1.65
N CYS A 46 1.91 -6.76 0.74
CA CYS A 46 0.52 -6.54 0.40
C CYS A 46 0.46 -5.73 -0.89
N TRP A 47 -0.75 -5.54 -1.40
CA TRP A 47 -0.94 -4.72 -2.59
C TRP A 47 -2.22 -3.90 -2.46
N PHE A 48 -2.30 -2.83 -3.23
CA PHE A 48 -3.44 -1.92 -3.24
C PHE A 48 -3.84 -1.64 -4.67
N ASP A 49 -5.15 -1.49 -4.92
CA ASP A 49 -5.63 -1.04 -6.22
C ASP A 49 -5.30 0.44 -6.38
N PHE A 50 -4.57 0.78 -7.44
CA PHE A 50 -4.08 2.13 -7.65
C PHE A 50 -5.24 3.14 -7.75
N GLU A 51 -6.30 2.80 -8.47
CA GLU A 51 -7.43 3.70 -8.63
C GLU A 51 -8.17 3.93 -7.31
N GLU A 52 -8.30 2.92 -6.49
CA GLU A 52 -8.92 3.08 -5.18
C GLU A 52 -8.12 4.01 -4.30
N VAL A 53 -6.81 3.89 -4.33
CA VAL A 53 -5.94 4.78 -3.55
C VAL A 53 -6.09 6.21 -4.06
N LEU A 54 -6.11 6.41 -5.37
CA LEU A 54 -6.28 7.74 -5.94
C LEU A 54 -7.62 8.37 -5.52
N GLN A 55 -8.68 7.58 -5.45
CA GLN A 55 -9.98 8.07 -5.00
C GLN A 55 -9.94 8.53 -3.55
N GLU A 56 -9.19 7.83 -2.72
CA GLU A 56 -9.08 8.17 -1.30
C GLU A 56 -8.25 9.42 -1.06
N ILE A 57 -7.19 9.63 -1.84
CA ILE A 57 -6.32 10.78 -1.64
C ILE A 57 -6.79 12.05 -2.35
N GLY A 58 -7.67 11.90 -3.36
CA GLY A 58 -8.22 13.04 -4.09
C GLY A 58 -7.29 13.62 -5.14
N PRO A 59 -7.69 14.73 -5.76
CA PRO A 59 -6.90 15.35 -6.84
C PRO A 59 -5.66 16.07 -6.32
N GLY A 60 -4.69 16.24 -7.20
CA GLY A 60 -3.47 16.95 -6.91
C GLY A 60 -2.51 16.82 -8.09
N ASP A 61 -1.37 17.52 -8.05
CA ASP A 61 -0.37 17.35 -9.09
C ASP A 61 0.37 16.03 -8.86
N LYS A 62 1.25 15.67 -9.81
CA LYS A 62 1.92 14.37 -9.77
C LYS A 62 2.77 14.17 -8.51
N GLN A 63 3.48 15.21 -8.09
CA GLN A 63 4.33 15.11 -6.91
C GLN A 63 3.50 14.98 -5.64
N GLU A 64 2.44 15.78 -5.55
CA GLU A 64 1.53 15.72 -4.41
C GLU A 64 0.82 14.38 -4.34
N GLN A 65 0.37 13.86 -5.48
CA GLN A 65 -0.29 12.55 -5.53
C GLN A 65 0.66 11.44 -5.10
N ARG A 66 1.90 11.48 -5.57
CA ARG A 66 2.88 10.45 -5.22
C ARG A 66 3.13 10.42 -3.72
N ALA A 67 3.33 11.58 -3.12
CA ALA A 67 3.55 11.67 -1.68
C ALA A 67 2.31 11.20 -0.92
N ALA A 68 1.12 11.58 -1.39
CA ALA A 68 -0.13 11.19 -0.76
C ALA A 68 -0.38 9.68 -0.87
N VAL A 69 -0.04 9.08 -2.01
CA VAL A 69 -0.16 7.63 -2.20
C VAL A 69 0.74 6.89 -1.23
N GLU A 70 2.01 7.29 -1.12
CA GLU A 70 2.93 6.66 -0.19
C GLU A 70 2.44 6.80 1.24
N ASN A 71 1.99 7.99 1.61
CA ASN A 71 1.48 8.26 2.95
C ASN A 71 0.24 7.40 3.25
N TYR A 72 -0.68 7.31 2.29
CA TYR A 72 -1.87 6.47 2.45
C TYR A 72 -1.48 5.02 2.70
N ILE A 73 -0.60 4.49 1.86
CA ILE A 73 -0.18 3.10 1.96
C ILE A 73 0.50 2.84 3.30
N LEU A 74 1.40 3.73 3.73
CA LEU A 74 2.12 3.55 4.99
C LEU A 74 1.20 3.60 6.22
N HIS A 75 0.02 4.22 6.09
CA HIS A 75 -0.98 4.22 7.15
C HIS A 75 -1.94 3.03 7.07
N HIS A 76 -1.80 2.20 6.04
CA HIS A 76 -2.72 1.07 5.80
C HIS A 76 -1.98 -0.25 5.63
N ILE A 77 -0.79 -0.38 6.22
CA ILE A 77 -0.06 -1.64 6.22
C ILE A 77 -0.64 -2.53 7.31
N PRO A 78 -1.19 -3.69 6.95
CA PRO A 78 -1.82 -4.55 7.97
C PRO A 78 -0.79 -5.14 8.93
N GLU A 79 -1.21 -5.38 10.15
CA GLU A 79 -0.33 -5.94 11.18
C GLU A 79 0.27 -7.28 10.80
N TRP A 80 -0.48 -8.09 10.05
CA TRP A 80 0.01 -9.42 9.66
C TRP A 80 1.23 -9.35 8.73
N ALA A 81 1.50 -8.18 8.13
CA ALA A 81 2.68 -8.01 7.28
C ALA A 81 3.99 -8.20 8.05
N LEU A 82 3.95 -8.01 9.38
CA LEU A 82 5.13 -8.25 10.21
C LEU A 82 5.55 -9.72 10.21
N ASP A 83 4.65 -10.62 9.91
CA ASP A 83 4.91 -12.06 9.97
C ASP A 83 5.46 -12.64 8.66
N ILE A 84 5.66 -11.80 7.67
CA ILE A 84 6.17 -12.25 6.37
C ILE A 84 7.70 -12.27 6.33
#